data_c910065f78838a77d3bdf928e7379498
#
_entry.id   c910065f78838a77d3bdf928e7379498
#
_cell.length_a   1.000
_cell.length_b   1.000
_cell.length_c   1.000
_cell.angle_alpha   90.00
_cell.angle_beta   90.00
_cell.angle_gamma   90.00
#
_symmetry.space_group_name_H-M   'P 1'
#
loop_
_entity.id
_entity.type
_entity.pdbx_description
1 polymer ?
#
loop_
_entity_poly.entity_id
_entity_poly.type
_entity_poly.pdbx_seq_one_letter_code
_entity_poly.pdbx_strand_id
1 'polypeptide(L)'
;MTGRVLLDPDTKATLMKTMTCKQLGGPCDFAHHGEDANEVIKAQDRHLREAVASGATDHEPALTAMKGRWKRPISGMRWYRQAQRDFAALPDEPEGE
;
A
#
# COMPACT_ATOMS: atom_id res chain seq x y z
N MET A 1 -5.01 -30.96 -16.76
CA MET A 1 -4.83 -30.69 -16.35
C MET A 1 -4.66 -30.18 -15.86
N THR A 2 -4.73 -29.94 -15.90
CA THR A 2 -4.53 -29.46 -15.46
C THR A 2 -4.34 -28.75 -14.78
N GLY A 3 -4.21 -28.43 -14.75
CA GLY A 3 -3.82 -27.84 -14.19
C GLY A 3 -3.88 -27.08 -13.51
N ARG A 4 -4.06 -26.83 -13.66
CA ARG A 4 -4.02 -26.13 -13.06
C ARG A 4 -4.04 -25.99 -12.04
N VAL A 5 -3.95 -26.38 -12.06
CA VAL A 5 -3.94 -26.41 -11.22
C VAL A 5 -3.79 -25.84 -10.48
N LEU A 6 -3.70 -25.65 -10.89
CA LEU A 6 -3.51 -25.10 -10.28
C LEU A 6 -3.80 -24.52 -9.30
N LEU A 7 -4.08 -24.53 -9.28
CA LEU A 7 -4.45 -23.85 -8.39
C LEU A 7 -3.96 -24.13 -7.14
N ASP A 8 -2.89 -24.00 -6.98
CA ASP A 8 -2.28 -24.24 -5.76
C ASP A 8 -2.31 -23.00 -4.92
N PRO A 9 -1.97 -23.08 -3.64
CA PRO A 9 -2.02 -21.95 -2.73
C PRO A 9 -1.18 -20.79 -3.19
N ASP A 10 -0.20 -21.05 -3.99
CA ASP A 10 0.66 -19.99 -4.45
C ASP A 10 -0.03 -19.06 -5.42
N THR A 11 -1.14 -19.51 -5.98
CA THR A 11 -1.83 -18.65 -6.91
C THR A 11 -2.40 -17.43 -6.24
N LYS A 12 -2.50 -17.42 -4.92
CA LYS A 12 -3.01 -16.22 -4.28
C LYS A 12 -2.04 -15.05 -4.45
N ALA A 13 -0.83 -15.31 -4.86
CA ALA A 13 0.08 -14.24 -5.18
C ALA A 13 -0.45 -13.36 -6.30
N THR A 14 -1.38 -13.87 -7.08
CA THR A 14 -1.99 -13.09 -8.14
C THR A 14 -3.19 -12.29 -7.66
N LEU A 15 -3.62 -12.49 -6.42
CA LEU A 15 -4.76 -11.78 -5.86
C LEU A 15 -4.27 -10.52 -5.18
N MET A 16 -3.81 -9.60 -6.00
CA MET A 16 -3.27 -8.35 -5.50
C MET A 16 -4.34 -7.28 -5.50
N LYS A 17 -4.09 -6.25 -4.73
CA LYS A 17 -4.96 -5.09 -4.68
C LYS A 17 -4.13 -3.86 -4.93
N THR A 18 -4.79 -2.79 -5.34
CA THR A 18 -4.13 -1.53 -5.64
C THR A 18 -4.57 -0.47 -4.67
N MET A 19 -3.60 0.24 -4.10
CA MET A 19 -3.87 1.35 -3.22
C MET A 19 -2.97 2.51 -3.62
N THR A 20 -3.53 3.69 -3.75
CA THR A 20 -2.77 4.83 -4.25
C THR A 20 -2.11 5.60 -3.12
N CYS A 21 -1.13 6.41 -3.49
CA CYS A 21 -0.51 7.34 -2.56
C CYS A 21 -1.57 8.16 -1.84
N LYS A 22 -2.57 8.64 -2.58
CA LYS A 22 -3.64 9.44 -2.00
C LYS A 22 -4.46 8.66 -0.99
N GLN A 23 -4.75 7.41 -1.26
CA GLN A 23 -5.50 6.58 -0.33
C GLN A 23 -4.71 6.32 0.95
N LEU A 24 -3.41 6.40 0.88
CA LEU A 24 -2.55 6.20 2.04
C LEU A 24 -2.11 7.52 2.68
N GLY A 25 -2.74 8.60 2.28
CA GLY A 25 -2.52 9.89 2.93
C GLY A 25 -1.60 10.84 2.20
N GLY A 26 -1.15 10.49 1.02
CA GLY A 26 -0.28 11.36 0.24
C GLY A 26 -1.05 12.20 -0.77
N PRO A 27 -0.34 12.95 -1.59
CA PRO A 27 -0.97 13.93 -2.47
C PRO A 27 -1.17 13.47 -3.91
N CYS A 28 -0.74 12.28 -4.30
CA CYS A 28 -0.80 11.92 -5.72
C CYS A 28 -1.49 10.59 -5.94
N ASP A 29 -1.65 10.24 -7.20
CA ASP A 29 -2.38 9.03 -7.58
C ASP A 29 -1.48 7.86 -7.91
N PHE A 30 -0.22 7.93 -7.54
CA PHE A 30 0.70 6.83 -7.81
C PHE A 30 0.16 5.54 -7.18
N ALA A 31 0.07 4.49 -7.97
CA ALA A 31 -0.56 3.25 -7.53
C ALA A 31 0.47 2.26 -7.00
N HIS A 32 0.16 1.68 -5.87
CA HIS A 32 0.95 0.60 -5.28
C HIS A 32 0.15 -0.68 -5.36
N HIS A 33 0.82 -1.78 -5.68
CA HIS A 33 0.18 -3.07 -5.78
C HIS A 33 0.75 -3.99 -4.72
N GLY A 34 -0.10 -4.76 -4.08
CA GLY A 34 0.38 -5.66 -3.05
C GLY A 34 -0.64 -6.71 -2.68
N GLU A 35 -0.17 -7.76 -2.05
CA GLU A 35 -1.03 -8.84 -1.56
C GLU A 35 -1.66 -8.51 -0.22
N ASP A 36 -1.02 -7.64 0.54
CA ASP A 36 -1.56 -7.24 1.83
C ASP A 36 -1.23 -5.78 2.08
N ALA A 37 -1.80 -5.26 3.16
CA ALA A 37 -1.64 -3.85 3.48
C ALA A 37 -0.18 -3.49 3.76
N ASN A 38 0.57 -4.40 4.37
CA ASN A 38 1.97 -4.12 4.66
C ASN A 38 2.76 -3.82 3.42
N GLU A 39 2.50 -4.54 2.34
CA GLU A 39 3.24 -4.33 1.11
C GLU A 39 3.01 -2.95 0.53
N VAL A 40 1.75 -2.52 0.49
CA VAL A 40 1.46 -1.20 -0.07
C VAL A 40 1.94 -0.09 0.87
N ILE A 41 1.92 -0.33 2.18
CA ILE A 41 2.43 0.66 3.12
C ILE A 41 3.94 0.83 2.98
N LYS A 42 4.67 -0.27 2.80
CA LYS A 42 6.11 -0.18 2.57
C LYS A 42 6.42 0.51 1.25
N ALA A 43 5.62 0.22 0.23
CA ALA A 43 5.80 0.87 -1.06
C ALA A 43 5.52 2.36 -0.94
N GLN A 44 4.53 2.75 -0.15
CA GLN A 44 4.23 4.16 0.07
C GLN A 44 5.38 4.85 0.78
N ASP A 45 5.96 4.21 1.79
CA ASP A 45 7.10 4.78 2.48
C ASP A 45 8.24 5.09 1.51
N ARG A 46 8.56 4.12 0.66
CA ARG A 46 9.61 4.31 -0.33
C ARG A 46 9.25 5.41 -1.30
N HIS A 47 8.00 5.42 -1.75
CA HIS A 47 7.53 6.42 -2.70
C HIS A 47 7.67 7.83 -2.14
N LEU A 48 7.25 8.03 -0.88
CA LEU A 48 7.33 9.34 -0.26
C LEU A 48 8.78 9.80 -0.11
N ARG A 49 9.65 8.89 0.30
CA ARG A 49 11.06 9.25 0.46
C ARG A 49 11.70 9.60 -0.87
N GLU A 50 11.39 8.83 -1.90
CA GLU A 50 11.94 9.10 -3.22
C GLU A 50 11.39 10.38 -3.81
N ALA A 51 10.09 10.63 -3.63
CA ALA A 51 9.48 11.82 -4.15
C ALA A 51 10.08 13.07 -3.52
N VAL A 52 10.23 13.07 -2.20
CA VAL A 52 10.82 14.21 -1.50
C VAL A 52 12.27 14.40 -1.93
N ALA A 53 13.02 13.31 -2.06
CA ALA A 53 14.40 13.40 -2.49
C ALA A 53 14.53 13.98 -3.89
N SER A 54 13.50 13.79 -4.72
CA SER A 54 13.48 14.33 -6.07
C SER A 54 12.95 15.76 -6.16
N GLY A 55 12.56 16.33 -5.03
CA GLY A 55 12.09 17.71 -5.01
C GLY A 55 10.58 17.87 -4.99
N ALA A 56 9.84 16.80 -4.81
CA ALA A 56 8.37 16.87 -4.76
C ALA A 56 7.94 17.33 -3.37
N THR A 57 7.96 18.66 -3.18
CA THR A 57 7.70 19.23 -1.87
C THR A 57 6.28 18.99 -1.39
N ASP A 58 5.35 18.72 -2.29
CA ASP A 58 3.98 18.41 -1.89
C ASP A 58 3.88 17.06 -1.19
N HIS A 59 4.92 16.23 -1.23
CA HIS A 59 4.95 14.95 -0.53
C HIS A 59 5.55 15.07 0.87
N GLU A 60 6.11 16.22 1.22
CA GLU A 60 6.76 16.38 2.52
C GLU A 60 5.82 16.22 3.70
N PRO A 61 4.61 16.80 3.68
CA PRO A 61 3.71 16.59 4.82
C PRO A 61 3.35 15.14 5.03
N ALA A 62 3.17 14.39 3.95
CA ALA A 62 2.84 12.97 4.06
C ALA A 62 4.01 12.18 4.63
N LEU A 63 5.23 12.50 4.22
CA LEU A 63 6.40 11.84 4.76
C LEU A 63 6.56 12.13 6.24
N THR A 64 6.37 13.40 6.63
CA THR A 64 6.43 13.79 8.03
C THR A 64 5.40 13.03 8.85
N ALA A 65 4.18 12.93 8.33
CA ALA A 65 3.12 12.21 9.03
C ALA A 65 3.48 10.74 9.20
N MET A 66 4.06 10.14 8.17
CA MET A 66 4.44 8.74 8.23
C MET A 66 5.52 8.52 9.29
N LYS A 67 6.53 9.37 9.32
CA LYS A 67 7.57 9.26 10.35
C LYS A 67 6.99 9.44 11.73
N GLY A 68 6.03 10.33 11.87
CA GLY A 68 5.37 10.57 13.15
C GLY A 68 4.62 9.34 13.65
N ARG A 69 4.06 8.55 12.75
CA ARG A 69 3.33 7.35 13.15
C ARG A 69 4.25 6.33 13.80
N TRP A 70 5.48 6.25 13.33
CA TRP A 70 6.44 5.33 13.93
C TRP A 70 6.82 5.75 15.35
N LYS A 71 6.70 7.04 15.66
CA LYS A 71 7.05 7.57 16.98
C LYS A 71 5.89 7.57 17.95
N ARG A 72 4.67 7.36 17.47
CA ARG A 72 3.47 7.41 18.30
C ARG A 72 2.73 6.08 18.20
N PRO A 73 3.04 5.16 19.12
CA PRO A 73 2.54 3.79 18.97
C PRO A 73 1.02 3.69 18.87
N ILE A 74 0.30 4.46 19.69
CA ILE A 74 -1.15 4.30 19.72
C ILE A 74 -1.81 4.87 18.47
N SER A 75 -1.50 6.10 18.12
CA SER A 75 -2.10 6.68 16.92
C SER A 75 -1.57 6.03 15.65
N GLY A 76 -0.31 5.58 15.68
CA GLY A 76 0.25 4.85 14.55
C GLY A 76 -0.46 3.54 14.30
N MET A 77 -0.77 2.81 15.38
CA MET A 77 -1.51 1.55 15.25
C MET A 77 -2.93 1.79 14.76
N ARG A 78 -3.54 2.86 15.22
CA ARG A 78 -4.90 3.18 14.77
C ARG A 78 -4.91 3.44 13.27
N TRP A 79 -3.94 4.21 12.79
CA TRP A 79 -3.82 4.46 11.36
C TRP A 79 -3.58 3.17 10.60
N TYR A 80 -2.70 2.34 11.13
CA TYR A 80 -2.35 1.09 10.47
C TYR A 80 -3.57 0.18 10.35
N ARG A 81 -4.34 0.07 11.41
CA ARG A 81 -5.54 -0.76 11.37
C ARG A 81 -6.58 -0.22 10.39
N GLN A 82 -6.68 1.10 10.30
CA GLN A 82 -7.58 1.69 9.31
C GLN A 82 -7.11 1.37 7.91
N ALA A 83 -5.80 1.47 7.67
CA ALA A 83 -5.25 1.14 6.36
C ALA A 83 -5.51 -0.33 6.02
N GLN A 84 -5.40 -1.21 6.99
CA GLN A 84 -5.70 -2.61 6.76
C GLN A 84 -7.16 -2.83 6.38
N ARG A 85 -8.07 -2.14 7.05
CA ARG A 85 -9.49 -2.25 6.72
C ARG A 85 -9.78 -1.70 5.34
N ASP A 86 -9.17 -0.57 5.02
CA ASP A 86 -9.38 0.04 3.71
C ASP A 86 -8.86 -0.87 2.61
N PHE A 87 -7.70 -1.46 2.85
CA PHE A 87 -7.12 -2.39 1.88
C PHE A 87 -8.02 -3.62 1.69
N ALA A 88 -8.52 -4.16 2.79
CA ALA A 88 -9.35 -5.35 2.72
C ALA A 88 -10.65 -5.10 1.97
N ALA A 89 -11.14 -3.85 1.98
CA ALA A 89 -12.37 -3.50 1.31
C ALA A 89 -12.19 -3.31 -0.20
N LEU A 90 -10.96 -3.23 -0.67
CA LEU A 90 -10.73 -3.04 -2.10
C LEU A 90 -10.97 -4.34 -2.86
N PRO A 91 -11.38 -4.24 -4.13
CA PRO A 91 -11.51 -5.44 -4.94
C PRO A 91 -10.16 -6.02 -5.31
N ASP A 92 -10.11 -7.31 -5.54
CA ASP A 92 -8.92 -7.94 -6.08
C ASP A 92 -8.73 -7.51 -7.51
N GLU A 93 -7.46 -7.43 -7.93
CA GLU A 93 -7.16 -7.12 -9.32
C GLU A 93 -7.47 -8.34 -10.17
N PRO A 94 -8.02 -8.14 -11.37
CA PRO A 94 -8.30 -9.27 -12.23
C PRO A 94 -7.00 -9.94 -12.65
N GLU A 95 -6.99 -11.25 -12.54
CA GLU A 95 -5.86 -12.01 -13.02
C GLU A 95 -5.79 -11.98 -14.51
N GLY A 96 -4.58 -11.91 -15.04
CA GLY A 96 -4.41 -11.99 -16.46
C GLY A 96 -4.73 -10.73 -17.21
N GLU A 97 -5.01 -9.66 -16.51
CA GLU A 97 -5.35 -8.37 -17.14
C GLU A 97 -4.15 -7.52 -17.44
#